data_771f0b69ce8b7fcd5ca716e438f63d35
#
_entry.id   771f0b69ce8b7fcd5ca716e438f63d35
#
_cell.length_a   1.000
_cell.length_b   1.000
_cell.length_c   1.000
_cell.angle_alpha   90.00
_cell.angle_beta   90.00
_cell.angle_gamma   90.00
#
_symmetry.space_group_name_H-M   'P 1'
#
loop_
_entity.id
_entity.type
_entity.pdbx_description
1 polymer ?
#
loop_
_entity_poly.entity_id
_entity_poly.type
_entity_poly.pdbx_seq_one_letter_code
_entity_poly.pdbx_strand_id
1 'polypeptide(L)'
;MNKRKRLLAILINGMLLSSLCVASAADVTVGAGNGVAYGTGSSANNTQDIAVGNKAKVENYVGQNGSVAIGANAHVENMAGGAEAAVGMGQTSYSGSFWSSARVPADPSKVVGSVAIGNNTFARTGSTMIGSHNYRGAIGDTTIDTDNNGTRGASLNVYATTVGANSFSNGAFTTTTGTYNVISSSYTGGRFSTPTQNFGATVNGAFNSIESTSGGSTAGVATAITGVANRVANSNGALVYGAGNEITNSSASFSTPGEGATSAKDFADKLKTAVTSSNGAGATMAFGGGNKADYTLRTSLIGVNNTVTGVRGDQSKDNLALGVGN
;
A
#
# COMPACT_ATOMS: atom_id res chain seq x y z
N MET A 1 -40.05 -58.36 18.34
CA MET A 1 -40.31 -57.07 17.69
C MET A 1 -40.71 -57.34 16.23
N ASN A 2 -41.91 -56.90 15.87
CA ASN A 2 -42.55 -57.26 14.59
C ASN A 2 -41.76 -56.68 13.39
N LYS A 3 -41.55 -57.46 12.32
CA LYS A 3 -40.80 -57.06 11.12
C LYS A 3 -41.22 -55.70 10.56
N ARG A 4 -42.47 -55.34 10.64
CA ARG A 4 -43.01 -54.03 10.24
C ARG A 4 -42.48 -52.87 11.10
N LYS A 5 -42.28 -53.08 12.41
CA LYS A 5 -41.70 -52.04 13.29
C LYS A 5 -40.21 -51.82 13.05
N ARG A 6 -39.47 -52.86 12.65
CA ARG A 6 -38.05 -52.75 12.26
C ARG A 6 -37.89 -52.00 10.93
N LEU A 7 -38.78 -52.29 9.97
CA LEU A 7 -38.73 -51.61 8.68
C LEU A 7 -39.06 -50.12 8.81
N LEU A 8 -40.05 -49.76 9.64
CA LEU A 8 -40.42 -48.37 9.92
C LEU A 8 -39.29 -47.60 10.65
N ALA A 9 -38.62 -48.24 11.62
CA ALA A 9 -37.49 -47.64 12.32
C ALA A 9 -36.27 -47.40 11.39
N ILE A 10 -36.00 -48.28 10.43
CA ILE A 10 -34.96 -48.11 9.43
C ILE A 10 -35.33 -47.00 8.46
N LEU A 11 -36.60 -46.90 8.05
CA LEU A 11 -37.07 -45.84 7.16
C LEU A 11 -37.01 -44.46 7.83
N ILE A 12 -37.41 -44.34 9.09
CA ILE A 12 -37.38 -43.09 9.86
C ILE A 12 -35.92 -42.68 10.13
N ASN A 13 -35.03 -43.58 10.49
CA ASN A 13 -33.62 -43.27 10.64
C ASN A 13 -32.96 -42.92 9.30
N GLY A 14 -33.33 -43.57 8.22
CA GLY A 14 -32.88 -43.23 6.88
C GLY A 14 -33.32 -41.85 6.42
N MET A 15 -34.59 -41.48 6.69
CA MET A 15 -35.09 -40.13 6.40
C MET A 15 -34.52 -39.07 7.34
N LEU A 16 -34.27 -39.38 8.62
CA LEU A 16 -33.58 -38.43 9.52
C LEU A 16 -32.14 -38.22 9.14
N LEU A 17 -31.40 -39.27 8.72
CA LEU A 17 -30.04 -39.10 8.24
C LEU A 17 -29.99 -38.32 6.92
N SER A 18 -30.96 -38.52 6.02
CA SER A 18 -31.00 -37.75 4.76
C SER A 18 -31.40 -36.29 4.95
N SER A 19 -32.19 -35.98 6.00
CA SER A 19 -32.55 -34.61 6.34
C SER A 19 -31.48 -33.87 7.15
N LEU A 20 -30.52 -34.58 7.75
CA LEU A 20 -29.40 -33.98 8.49
C LEU A 20 -28.17 -33.69 7.58
N CYS A 21 -28.22 -34.11 6.32
CA CYS A 21 -27.14 -33.85 5.34
C CYS A 21 -27.49 -32.80 4.30
N VAL A 22 -28.56 -32.02 4.51
CA VAL A 22 -28.76 -30.79 3.74
C VAL A 22 -28.43 -29.61 4.66
N ALA A 23 -27.23 -29.57 5.19
CA ALA A 23 -26.57 -28.27 5.19
C ALA A 23 -26.46 -27.93 3.70
N SER A 24 -27.35 -27.09 3.19
CA SER A 24 -27.16 -26.48 1.92
C SER A 24 -25.81 -25.77 2.03
N ALA A 25 -24.75 -26.41 1.57
CA ALA A 25 -23.60 -25.66 1.12
C ALA A 25 -24.22 -24.63 0.18
N ALA A 26 -24.24 -23.38 0.58
CA ALA A 26 -24.63 -22.31 -0.32
C ALA A 26 -23.89 -22.61 -1.62
N ASP A 27 -24.60 -22.69 -2.74
CA ASP A 27 -24.00 -23.01 -4.02
C ASP A 27 -22.81 -22.07 -4.20
N VAL A 28 -21.62 -22.64 -4.07
CA VAL A 28 -20.40 -21.85 -4.22
C VAL A 28 -20.35 -21.49 -5.69
N THR A 29 -20.68 -20.25 -6.00
CA THR A 29 -20.63 -19.76 -7.37
C THR A 29 -19.19 -19.80 -7.84
N VAL A 30 -18.91 -20.62 -8.86
CA VAL A 30 -17.60 -20.66 -9.52
C VAL A 30 -17.43 -19.39 -10.31
N GLY A 31 -16.33 -18.71 -10.13
CA GLY A 31 -15.98 -17.50 -10.85
C GLY A 31 -15.37 -17.77 -12.22
N ALA A 32 -14.79 -16.75 -12.82
CA ALA A 32 -14.19 -16.78 -14.15
C ALA A 32 -12.66 -16.87 -14.11
N GLY A 33 -12.07 -17.32 -15.22
CA GLY A 33 -10.61 -17.38 -15.43
C GLY A 33 -10.04 -18.77 -15.31
N ASN A 34 -8.72 -18.87 -15.36
CA ASN A 34 -7.99 -20.14 -15.37
C ASN A 34 -7.50 -20.56 -13.97
N GLY A 35 -7.56 -19.67 -13.00
CA GLY A 35 -7.15 -19.90 -11.63
C GLY A 35 -8.29 -20.35 -10.72
N VAL A 36 -8.07 -20.28 -9.41
CA VAL A 36 -9.09 -20.59 -8.41
C VAL A 36 -9.96 -19.37 -8.19
N ALA A 37 -11.21 -19.40 -8.63
CA ALA A 37 -12.18 -18.31 -8.46
C ALA A 37 -13.48 -18.82 -7.84
N TYR A 38 -13.82 -18.31 -6.65
CA TYR A 38 -15.06 -18.64 -5.96
C TYR A 38 -15.77 -17.38 -5.44
N GLY A 39 -17.04 -17.25 -5.75
CA GLY A 39 -17.90 -16.14 -5.36
C GLY A 39 -18.51 -15.44 -6.57
N THR A 40 -19.67 -14.83 -6.38
CA THR A 40 -20.38 -14.11 -7.45
C THR A 40 -19.49 -13.00 -8.03
N GLY A 41 -19.22 -13.05 -9.33
CA GLY A 41 -18.39 -12.06 -10.02
C GLY A 41 -16.89 -12.13 -9.69
N SER A 42 -16.42 -13.22 -9.04
CA SER A 42 -14.98 -13.44 -8.85
C SER A 42 -14.27 -13.83 -10.15
N SER A 43 -13.00 -13.47 -10.28
CA SER A 43 -12.18 -13.86 -11.43
C SER A 43 -10.69 -13.98 -11.09
N ALA A 44 -10.05 -15.03 -11.61
CA ALA A 44 -8.61 -15.28 -11.46
C ALA A 44 -8.01 -15.62 -12.84
N ASN A 45 -7.19 -14.73 -13.38
CA ASN A 45 -6.80 -14.83 -14.79
C ASN A 45 -5.82 -15.97 -15.08
N ASN A 46 -4.86 -16.22 -14.21
CA ASN A 46 -3.83 -17.24 -14.39
C ASN A 46 -4.04 -18.46 -13.51
N THR A 47 -3.49 -19.60 -13.89
CA THR A 47 -3.68 -20.90 -13.22
C THR A 47 -3.21 -20.93 -11.76
N GLN A 48 -2.31 -20.06 -11.36
CA GLN A 48 -1.79 -19.98 -9.98
C GLN A 48 -2.45 -18.86 -9.15
N ASP A 49 -3.34 -18.08 -9.75
CA ASP A 49 -4.04 -17.00 -9.07
C ASP A 49 -5.21 -17.55 -8.25
N ILE A 50 -5.51 -16.86 -7.15
CA ILE A 50 -6.61 -17.17 -6.25
C ILE A 50 -7.49 -15.95 -6.06
N ALA A 51 -8.79 -16.07 -6.38
CA ALA A 51 -9.80 -15.03 -6.15
C ALA A 51 -11.00 -15.63 -5.41
N VAL A 52 -11.16 -15.34 -4.14
CA VAL A 52 -12.23 -15.89 -3.31
C VAL A 52 -13.03 -14.80 -2.63
N GLY A 53 -14.31 -14.70 -2.95
CA GLY A 53 -15.22 -13.70 -2.40
C GLY A 53 -16.11 -13.07 -3.47
N ASN A 54 -17.12 -12.35 -3.04
CA ASN A 54 -17.98 -11.60 -3.96
C ASN A 54 -17.16 -10.52 -4.67
N LYS A 55 -17.10 -10.59 -6.01
CA LYS A 55 -16.31 -9.68 -6.84
C LYS A 55 -14.80 -9.66 -6.51
N ALA A 56 -14.28 -10.71 -5.88
CA ALA A 56 -12.84 -10.85 -5.71
C ALA A 56 -12.17 -11.00 -7.08
N LYS A 57 -11.07 -10.28 -7.34
CA LYS A 57 -10.50 -10.19 -8.68
C LYS A 57 -8.99 -10.19 -8.68
N VAL A 58 -8.39 -11.04 -9.51
CA VAL A 58 -6.97 -10.99 -9.84
C VAL A 58 -6.83 -10.71 -11.33
N GLU A 59 -6.25 -9.57 -11.66
CA GLU A 59 -5.95 -9.14 -13.01
C GLU A 59 -4.43 -9.12 -13.22
N ASN A 60 -3.92 -10.08 -13.96
CA ASN A 60 -2.53 -10.13 -14.38
C ASN A 60 -2.46 -9.81 -15.87
N TYR A 61 -1.83 -8.72 -16.21
CA TYR A 61 -1.75 -8.26 -17.61
C TYR A 61 -0.63 -8.93 -18.42
N VAL A 62 0.33 -9.54 -17.75
CA VAL A 62 1.41 -10.27 -18.43
C VAL A 62 1.86 -11.47 -17.60
N GLY A 63 1.19 -12.59 -17.77
CA GLY A 63 1.68 -13.93 -17.40
C GLY A 63 2.24 -14.09 -15.97
N GLN A 64 1.91 -13.19 -15.07
CA GLN A 64 2.33 -13.25 -13.67
C GLN A 64 1.44 -14.23 -12.92
N ASN A 65 2.02 -15.00 -12.06
CA ASN A 65 1.34 -16.07 -11.35
C ASN A 65 1.49 -15.91 -9.83
N GLY A 66 0.53 -16.50 -9.11
CA GLY A 66 0.61 -16.61 -7.66
C GLY A 66 0.09 -15.40 -6.90
N SER A 67 -0.77 -14.59 -7.50
CA SER A 67 -1.48 -13.49 -6.82
C SER A 67 -2.73 -13.96 -6.10
N VAL A 68 -3.07 -13.31 -5.00
CA VAL A 68 -4.16 -13.71 -4.11
C VAL A 68 -5.09 -12.55 -3.81
N ALA A 69 -6.38 -12.71 -4.11
CA ALA A 69 -7.46 -11.81 -3.74
C ALA A 69 -8.52 -12.56 -2.92
N ILE A 70 -8.62 -12.28 -1.62
CA ILE A 70 -9.58 -12.95 -0.73
C ILE A 70 -10.41 -11.94 0.03
N GLY A 71 -11.72 -11.98 -0.15
CA GLY A 71 -12.67 -11.08 0.50
C GLY A 71 -13.60 -10.42 -0.51
N ALA A 72 -14.67 -9.79 -0.02
CA ALA A 72 -15.57 -9.06 -0.91
C ALA A 72 -14.86 -7.85 -1.51
N ASN A 73 -14.90 -7.71 -2.83
CA ASN A 73 -14.19 -6.65 -3.58
C ASN A 73 -12.68 -6.61 -3.33
N ALA A 74 -12.05 -7.70 -2.90
CA ALA A 74 -10.60 -7.78 -2.88
C ALA A 74 -10.08 -7.80 -4.33
N HIS A 75 -9.15 -6.91 -4.66
CA HIS A 75 -8.69 -6.74 -6.02
C HIS A 75 -7.17 -6.67 -6.10
N VAL A 76 -6.59 -7.49 -6.93
CA VAL A 76 -5.19 -7.44 -7.35
C VAL A 76 -5.12 -7.01 -8.80
N GLU A 77 -4.32 -5.99 -9.08
CA GLU A 77 -4.00 -5.55 -10.44
C GLU A 77 -2.49 -5.59 -10.67
N ASN A 78 -1.97 -6.70 -11.16
CA ASN A 78 -0.58 -6.80 -11.54
C ASN A 78 -0.36 -6.24 -12.93
N MET A 79 0.32 -5.12 -12.96
CA MET A 79 0.70 -4.43 -14.19
C MET A 79 2.12 -4.84 -14.56
N ALA A 80 2.25 -5.69 -15.53
CA ALA A 80 3.58 -6.14 -15.98
C ALA A 80 4.28 -5.17 -16.90
N GLY A 81 3.60 -4.16 -17.30
CA GLY A 81 4.21 -3.06 -18.03
C GLY A 81 4.68 -1.98 -17.09
N GLY A 82 5.82 -1.43 -17.31
CA GLY A 82 6.24 -0.25 -16.65
C GLY A 82 7.18 -0.45 -15.47
N ALA A 83 7.21 0.52 -14.63
CA ALA A 83 8.13 0.61 -13.53
C ALA A 83 7.94 -0.51 -12.49
N GLU A 84 6.73 -1.01 -12.32
CA GLU A 84 6.45 -2.12 -11.41
C GLU A 84 7.25 -3.38 -11.78
N ALA A 85 7.33 -3.68 -13.05
CA ALA A 85 8.11 -4.81 -13.53
C ALA A 85 9.61 -4.55 -13.48
N ALA A 86 10.03 -3.30 -13.67
CA ALA A 86 11.43 -2.90 -13.58
C ALA A 86 12.01 -3.02 -12.17
N VAL A 87 11.16 -2.84 -11.17
CA VAL A 87 11.53 -3.01 -9.76
C VAL A 87 11.66 -4.46 -9.38
N GLY A 88 11.24 -5.38 -10.23
CA GLY A 88 11.38 -6.82 -10.03
C GLY A 88 12.83 -7.21 -9.83
N MET A 89 13.24 -7.25 -8.60
CA MET A 89 14.59 -7.47 -8.15
C MET A 89 15.09 -8.82 -8.59
N GLY A 90 16.18 -8.83 -9.36
CA GLY A 90 16.74 -10.04 -9.93
C GLY A 90 16.35 -10.31 -11.39
N GLN A 91 15.66 -9.42 -12.05
CA GLN A 91 15.38 -9.53 -13.47
C GLN A 91 16.52 -8.93 -14.30
N THR A 92 17.43 -9.76 -14.71
CA THR A 92 18.67 -9.36 -15.38
C THR A 92 18.50 -8.92 -16.84
N SER A 93 17.35 -9.12 -17.44
CA SER A 93 17.10 -8.81 -18.85
C SER A 93 16.14 -7.63 -19.06
N TYR A 94 15.87 -6.87 -18.05
CA TYR A 94 15.04 -5.70 -18.13
C TYR A 94 15.88 -4.46 -18.48
N SER A 95 15.59 -3.86 -19.62
CA SER A 95 16.24 -2.60 -20.01
C SER A 95 15.24 -1.46 -19.94
N GLY A 96 15.46 -0.48 -19.10
CA GLY A 96 14.62 0.69 -18.99
C GLY A 96 14.77 1.43 -17.69
N SER A 97 14.14 2.59 -17.63
CA SER A 97 14.08 3.41 -16.44
C SER A 97 13.19 2.76 -15.38
N PHE A 98 13.59 2.83 -14.13
CA PHE A 98 12.77 2.48 -12.98
C PHE A 98 11.39 3.15 -13.00
N TRP A 99 11.32 4.33 -13.59
CA TRP A 99 10.11 5.14 -13.69
C TRP A 99 9.49 5.14 -15.09
N SER A 100 10.07 4.43 -16.06
CA SER A 100 9.51 4.42 -17.40
C SER A 100 8.31 3.50 -17.52
N SER A 101 7.30 3.99 -18.19
CA SER A 101 6.12 3.23 -18.55
C SER A 101 6.43 2.12 -19.56
N ALA A 102 5.71 1.02 -19.43
CA ALA A 102 5.50 0.03 -20.48
C ALA A 102 6.68 -0.85 -20.88
N ARG A 103 7.28 -1.57 -19.94
CA ARG A 103 8.19 -2.66 -20.30
C ARG A 103 7.78 -3.97 -19.66
N VAL A 104 7.72 -4.98 -20.50
CA VAL A 104 7.40 -6.34 -20.09
C VAL A 104 8.68 -7.01 -19.61
N PRO A 105 8.71 -7.66 -18.44
CA PRO A 105 9.86 -8.45 -18.02
C PRO A 105 10.14 -9.56 -19.05
N ALA A 106 11.40 -9.88 -19.25
CA ALA A 106 11.76 -10.99 -20.11
C ALA A 106 11.26 -12.35 -19.59
N ASP A 107 11.07 -12.45 -18.28
CA ASP A 107 10.49 -13.61 -17.62
C ASP A 107 9.41 -13.16 -16.62
N PRO A 108 8.15 -13.12 -17.04
CA PRO A 108 7.03 -12.69 -16.20
C PRO A 108 6.83 -13.54 -14.95
N SER A 109 7.31 -14.79 -14.92
CA SER A 109 7.19 -15.67 -13.76
C SER A 109 8.05 -15.23 -12.58
N LYS A 110 9.02 -14.36 -12.81
CA LYS A 110 9.90 -13.80 -11.77
C LYS A 110 9.34 -12.51 -11.13
N VAL A 111 8.25 -12.00 -11.63
CA VAL A 111 7.57 -10.86 -11.00
C VAL A 111 6.84 -11.37 -9.76
N VAL A 112 7.05 -10.68 -8.64
CA VAL A 112 6.45 -11.06 -7.36
C VAL A 112 4.93 -10.93 -7.44
N GLY A 113 4.21 -11.96 -6.97
CA GLY A 113 2.76 -11.95 -6.85
C GLY A 113 2.30 -10.92 -5.81
N SER A 114 1.05 -10.49 -5.94
CA SER A 114 0.44 -9.51 -5.04
C SER A 114 -0.64 -10.13 -4.19
N VAL A 115 -0.89 -9.56 -3.02
CA VAL A 115 -1.84 -10.09 -2.03
C VAL A 115 -2.82 -9.01 -1.63
N ALA A 116 -4.11 -9.26 -1.82
CA ALA A 116 -5.21 -8.44 -1.33
C ALA A 116 -6.16 -9.31 -0.49
N ILE A 117 -6.14 -9.14 0.83
CA ILE A 117 -6.96 -9.95 1.74
C ILE A 117 -7.82 -9.03 2.61
N GLY A 118 -9.14 -9.22 2.52
CA GLY A 118 -10.11 -8.48 3.29
C GLY A 118 -11.17 -7.79 2.43
N ASN A 119 -12.07 -7.06 3.07
CA ASN A 119 -13.15 -6.38 2.37
C ASN A 119 -12.65 -5.06 1.77
N ASN A 120 -12.87 -4.88 0.46
CA ASN A 120 -12.44 -3.65 -0.25
C ASN A 120 -10.94 -3.37 -0.12
N THR A 121 -10.12 -4.36 -0.45
CA THR A 121 -8.66 -4.22 -0.51
C THR A 121 -8.19 -4.12 -1.95
N PHE A 122 -7.17 -3.33 -2.20
CA PHE A 122 -6.59 -3.17 -3.53
C PHE A 122 -5.06 -3.24 -3.49
N ALA A 123 -4.48 -4.20 -4.18
CA ALA A 123 -3.03 -4.37 -4.28
C ALA A 123 -2.57 -4.30 -5.74
N ARG A 124 -1.51 -3.56 -5.99
CA ARG A 124 -0.78 -3.55 -7.26
C ARG A 124 0.45 -4.44 -7.17
N THR A 125 1.24 -4.47 -8.23
CA THR A 125 2.37 -5.38 -8.41
C THR A 125 3.29 -5.43 -7.19
N GLY A 126 3.50 -6.63 -6.68
CA GLY A 126 4.38 -6.90 -5.53
C GLY A 126 3.86 -6.41 -4.19
N SER A 127 2.64 -5.84 -4.14
CA SER A 127 2.11 -5.27 -2.90
C SER A 127 1.31 -6.28 -2.07
N THR A 128 1.35 -6.10 -0.76
CA THR A 128 0.58 -6.86 0.22
C THR A 128 -0.37 -5.92 0.95
N MET A 129 -1.67 -6.13 0.76
CA MET A 129 -2.75 -5.38 1.40
C MET A 129 -3.61 -6.32 2.22
N ILE A 130 -3.61 -6.18 3.54
CA ILE A 130 -4.39 -7.02 4.46
C ILE A 130 -5.21 -6.13 5.37
N GLY A 131 -6.54 -6.29 5.36
CA GLY A 131 -7.42 -5.49 6.21
C GLY A 131 -8.75 -5.18 5.56
N SER A 132 -9.19 -3.94 5.66
CA SER A 132 -10.45 -3.52 5.04
C SER A 132 -10.40 -2.05 4.61
N HIS A 133 -11.15 -1.72 3.55
CA HIS A 133 -11.28 -0.34 3.03
C HIS A 133 -9.95 0.34 2.70
N ASN A 134 -9.08 -0.39 1.99
CA ASN A 134 -7.75 0.09 1.60
C ASN A 134 -7.72 0.66 0.15
N TYR A 135 -8.85 1.13 -0.35
CA TYR A 135 -8.99 1.56 -1.74
C TYR A 135 -8.70 3.04 -1.99
N ARG A 136 -9.01 3.92 -1.05
CA ARG A 136 -8.86 5.36 -1.23
C ARG A 136 -8.04 6.02 -0.13
N GLY A 137 -7.45 7.16 -0.50
CA GLY A 137 -6.41 7.82 0.24
C GLY A 137 -6.84 8.98 1.12
N ALA A 138 -8.07 9.00 1.62
CA ALA A 138 -8.49 9.98 2.60
C ALA A 138 -8.88 9.32 3.91
N ILE A 139 -8.54 9.94 5.02
CA ILE A 139 -8.97 9.48 6.34
C ILE A 139 -10.50 9.52 6.40
N GLY A 140 -11.12 8.38 6.70
CA GLY A 140 -12.57 8.26 6.76
C GLY A 140 -13.28 8.12 5.41
N ASP A 141 -12.55 8.01 4.31
CA ASP A 141 -13.15 7.71 3.02
C ASP A 141 -13.62 6.24 3.00
N THR A 142 -14.93 6.06 2.97
CA THR A 142 -15.57 4.76 2.88
C THR A 142 -16.03 4.42 1.46
N THR A 143 -15.70 5.25 0.49
CA THR A 143 -16.13 5.07 -0.89
C THR A 143 -15.44 3.86 -1.50
N ILE A 144 -16.23 2.93 -1.98
CA ILE A 144 -15.77 1.75 -2.70
C ILE A 144 -15.94 2.02 -4.17
N ASP A 145 -14.85 2.05 -4.89
CA ASP A 145 -14.89 2.14 -6.33
C ASP A 145 -14.02 1.05 -6.92
N THR A 146 -14.64 -0.05 -7.29
CA THR A 146 -13.97 -1.24 -7.78
C THR A 146 -13.63 -1.18 -9.27
N ASP A 147 -14.25 -0.28 -10.01
CA ASP A 147 -14.17 -0.27 -11.47
C ASP A 147 -13.66 1.06 -12.06
N ASN A 148 -13.38 2.05 -11.23
CA ASN A 148 -13.03 3.38 -11.69
C ASN A 148 -11.52 3.55 -11.84
N ASN A 149 -11.10 4.04 -13.00
CA ASN A 149 -9.71 4.41 -13.28
C ASN A 149 -9.15 5.46 -12.29
N GLY A 150 -10.00 6.30 -11.73
CA GLY A 150 -9.61 7.28 -10.71
C GLY A 150 -9.14 6.63 -9.41
N THR A 151 -9.79 5.56 -8.98
CA THR A 151 -9.36 4.79 -7.81
C THR A 151 -8.05 4.08 -8.06
N ARG A 152 -7.87 3.51 -9.25
CA ARG A 152 -6.61 2.90 -9.67
C ARG A 152 -5.47 3.91 -9.67
N GLY A 153 -5.70 5.12 -10.18
CA GLY A 153 -4.72 6.20 -10.13
C GLY A 153 -4.40 6.66 -8.72
N ALA A 154 -5.39 6.73 -7.84
CA ALA A 154 -5.20 7.15 -6.46
C ALA A 154 -4.48 6.09 -5.60
N SER A 155 -4.66 4.80 -5.92
CA SER A 155 -4.10 3.68 -5.16
C SER A 155 -2.83 3.10 -5.80
N LEU A 156 -1.90 3.95 -6.18
CA LEU A 156 -0.65 3.53 -6.80
C LEU A 156 0.34 2.98 -5.78
N ASN A 157 0.02 1.83 -5.23
CA ASN A 157 0.92 1.08 -4.35
C ASN A 157 1.70 0.04 -5.16
N VAL A 158 3.02 0.10 -5.10
CA VAL A 158 3.92 -0.82 -5.80
C VAL A 158 4.95 -1.33 -4.81
N TYR A 159 5.06 -2.66 -4.67
CA TYR A 159 5.91 -3.27 -3.64
C TYR A 159 5.65 -2.69 -2.24
N ALA A 160 4.40 -2.34 -1.98
CA ALA A 160 3.97 -1.71 -0.74
C ALA A 160 3.36 -2.76 0.20
N THR A 161 3.46 -2.51 1.49
CA THR A 161 2.80 -3.31 2.52
C THR A 161 1.82 -2.45 3.29
N THR A 162 0.55 -2.83 3.30
CA THR A 162 -0.47 -2.20 4.15
C THR A 162 -1.19 -3.25 4.96
N VAL A 163 -1.18 -3.12 6.28
CA VAL A 163 -1.88 -4.02 7.19
C VAL A 163 -2.74 -3.20 8.15
N GLY A 164 -4.05 -3.36 8.05
CA GLY A 164 -5.00 -2.69 8.94
C GLY A 164 -6.28 -2.23 8.25
N ALA A 165 -7.14 -1.57 8.99
CA ALA A 165 -8.41 -1.07 8.47
C ALA A 165 -8.33 0.41 8.10
N ASN A 166 -9.01 0.81 7.02
CA ASN A 166 -9.04 2.20 6.53
C ASN A 166 -7.64 2.81 6.39
N SER A 167 -6.65 1.99 6.11
CA SER A 167 -5.28 2.43 5.88
C SER A 167 -4.98 2.40 4.39
N PHE A 168 -4.29 3.40 3.90
CA PHE A 168 -4.10 3.63 2.48
C PHE A 168 -2.66 4.04 2.18
N SER A 169 -2.15 3.57 1.07
CA SER A 169 -0.77 3.85 0.66
C SER A 169 -0.71 4.17 -0.83
N ASN A 170 -0.22 5.34 -1.16
CA ASN A 170 0.10 5.75 -2.53
C ASN A 170 1.60 6.07 -2.62
N GLY A 171 2.34 5.15 -3.17
CA GLY A 171 3.78 5.25 -3.35
C GLY A 171 4.43 3.88 -3.52
N ALA A 172 5.68 3.86 -3.95
CA ALA A 172 6.45 2.62 -4.07
C ALA A 172 7.23 2.32 -2.78
N PHE A 173 7.33 1.04 -2.42
CA PHE A 173 8.05 0.56 -1.23
C PHE A 173 7.57 1.17 0.08
N THR A 174 6.30 1.55 0.16
CA THR A 174 5.71 2.10 1.37
C THR A 174 5.32 0.99 2.35
N THR A 175 5.36 1.31 3.64
CA THR A 175 4.85 0.43 4.70
C THR A 175 3.84 1.18 5.55
N THR A 176 2.64 0.62 5.68
CA THR A 176 1.58 1.20 6.51
C THR A 176 1.00 0.11 7.41
N THR A 177 1.06 0.32 8.72
CA THR A 177 0.55 -0.65 9.70
C THR A 177 -0.33 0.05 10.73
N GLY A 178 -1.53 -0.50 10.98
CA GLY A 178 -2.49 0.04 11.94
C GLY A 178 -3.79 0.51 11.29
N THR A 179 -4.45 1.49 11.87
CA THR A 179 -5.79 1.90 11.43
C THR A 179 -5.86 3.38 11.10
N TYR A 180 -6.62 3.71 10.04
CA TYR A 180 -6.79 5.10 9.59
C TYR A 180 -5.46 5.82 9.29
N ASN A 181 -4.45 5.09 8.86
CA ASN A 181 -3.20 5.69 8.39
C ASN A 181 -3.26 5.95 6.89
N VAL A 182 -2.77 7.11 6.46
CA VAL A 182 -2.84 7.53 5.07
C VAL A 182 -1.49 7.98 4.55
N ILE A 183 -1.05 7.39 3.45
CA ILE A 183 0.04 7.92 2.63
C ILE A 183 -0.57 8.34 1.30
N SER A 184 -0.70 9.63 1.04
CA SER A 184 -1.34 10.19 -0.15
C SER A 184 -0.39 11.04 -0.97
N SER A 185 -0.67 11.15 -2.27
CA SER A 185 0.08 12.02 -3.18
C SER A 185 -0.85 12.79 -4.11
N SER A 186 -0.35 13.87 -4.69
CA SER A 186 -1.01 14.58 -5.77
C SER A 186 -0.93 13.84 -7.10
N TYR A 187 -0.25 12.73 -7.13
CA TYR A 187 -0.04 11.97 -8.34
C TYR A 187 -1.36 11.32 -8.79
N THR A 188 -1.81 11.71 -9.96
CA THR A 188 -3.01 11.18 -10.62
C THR A 188 -2.66 10.46 -11.92
N GLY A 189 -1.46 9.93 -12.01
CA GLY A 189 -0.96 9.26 -13.20
C GLY A 189 -1.81 8.05 -13.60
N GLY A 190 -1.79 7.75 -14.88
CA GLY A 190 -2.54 6.65 -15.45
C GLY A 190 -2.06 5.29 -14.96
N ARG A 191 -2.74 4.26 -15.44
CA ARG A 191 -2.56 2.84 -15.12
C ARG A 191 -1.11 2.33 -15.18
N PHE A 192 -0.27 2.94 -15.99
CA PHE A 192 1.10 2.52 -16.27
C PHE A 192 2.17 3.43 -15.67
N SER A 193 1.81 4.26 -14.73
CA SER A 193 2.74 5.23 -14.16
C SER A 193 3.02 4.91 -12.69
N THR A 194 4.23 5.17 -12.25
CA THR A 194 4.65 4.99 -10.86
C THR A 194 4.88 6.33 -10.21
N PRO A 195 4.30 6.60 -9.04
CA PRO A 195 4.52 7.85 -8.35
C PRO A 195 5.97 7.96 -7.88
N THR A 196 6.55 9.14 -8.00
CA THR A 196 7.86 9.45 -7.43
C THR A 196 7.76 9.90 -5.99
N GLN A 197 6.60 10.44 -5.60
CA GLN A 197 6.31 10.85 -4.23
C GLN A 197 6.14 9.64 -3.29
N ASN A 198 6.38 9.87 -2.01
CA ASN A 198 6.21 8.89 -0.93
C ASN A 198 7.09 7.64 -1.01
N PHE A 199 8.12 7.66 -1.84
CA PHE A 199 8.99 6.52 -2.02
C PHE A 199 9.64 6.09 -0.69
N GLY A 200 9.45 4.82 -0.29
CA GLY A 200 9.99 4.29 0.97
C GLY A 200 9.37 4.90 2.24
N ALA A 201 8.23 5.55 2.15
CA ALA A 201 7.55 6.11 3.31
C ALA A 201 6.99 5.00 4.23
N THR A 202 7.07 5.23 5.54
CA THR A 202 6.61 4.27 6.56
C THR A 202 5.71 4.94 7.57
N VAL A 203 4.56 4.32 7.87
CA VAL A 203 3.60 4.77 8.88
C VAL A 203 3.17 3.62 9.77
N ASN A 204 3.33 3.76 11.08
CA ASN A 204 2.89 2.80 12.07
C ASN A 204 2.02 3.48 13.14
N GLY A 205 0.88 2.90 13.49
CA GLY A 205 0.00 3.40 14.55
C GLY A 205 -1.41 3.71 14.08
N ALA A 206 -1.98 4.83 14.49
CA ALA A 206 -3.35 5.18 14.13
C ALA A 206 -3.52 6.67 13.81
N PHE A 207 -4.37 6.96 12.82
CA PHE A 207 -4.71 8.34 12.42
C PHE A 207 -3.51 9.19 11.99
N ASN A 208 -2.45 8.56 11.49
CA ASN A 208 -1.29 9.30 10.98
C ASN A 208 -1.44 9.55 9.47
N SER A 209 -0.87 10.66 9.00
CA SER A 209 -0.87 10.97 7.57
C SER A 209 0.48 11.44 7.05
N ILE A 210 0.82 10.98 5.84
CA ILE A 210 1.83 11.57 4.96
C ILE A 210 1.09 12.09 3.73
N GLU A 211 1.16 13.41 3.50
CA GLU A 211 0.39 14.09 2.47
C GLU A 211 1.33 14.80 1.49
N SER A 212 1.56 14.20 0.33
CA SER A 212 2.45 14.76 -0.69
C SER A 212 1.64 15.44 -1.80
N THR A 213 1.02 16.56 -1.46
CA THR A 213 0.10 17.28 -2.35
C THR A 213 0.77 18.38 -3.20
N SER A 214 1.88 18.94 -2.76
CA SER A 214 2.55 20.04 -3.45
C SER A 214 4.07 20.09 -3.29
N GLY A 215 4.68 19.18 -2.58
CA GLY A 215 6.12 19.21 -2.22
C GLY A 215 7.08 18.77 -3.33
N GLY A 216 6.65 18.75 -4.58
CA GLY A 216 7.46 18.29 -5.70
C GLY A 216 7.58 16.76 -5.77
N SER A 217 8.42 16.27 -6.67
CA SER A 217 8.57 14.84 -6.96
C SER A 217 9.18 14.03 -5.81
N THR A 218 9.82 14.67 -4.85
CA THR A 218 10.44 14.01 -3.68
C THR A 218 9.65 14.15 -2.39
N ALA A 219 8.48 14.77 -2.43
CA ALA A 219 7.62 14.87 -1.25
C ALA A 219 7.26 13.49 -0.69
N GLY A 220 7.29 13.35 0.62
CA GLY A 220 7.01 12.11 1.34
C GLY A 220 8.14 11.07 1.32
N VAL A 221 9.13 11.23 0.44
CA VAL A 221 10.22 10.25 0.29
C VAL A 221 10.98 10.07 1.60
N ALA A 222 11.25 8.81 1.96
CA ALA A 222 11.99 8.42 3.16
C ALA A 222 11.44 9.00 4.47
N THR A 223 10.15 9.31 4.53
CA THR A 223 9.47 9.80 5.72
C THR A 223 9.01 8.63 6.59
N ALA A 224 9.22 8.73 7.90
CA ALA A 224 8.79 7.72 8.86
C ALA A 224 7.95 8.32 9.99
N ILE A 225 6.79 7.75 10.25
CA ILE A 225 5.90 8.12 11.35
C ILE A 225 5.60 6.89 12.21
N THR A 226 5.75 7.05 13.53
CA THR A 226 5.28 6.07 14.51
C THR A 226 4.51 6.78 15.62
N GLY A 227 3.24 6.41 15.81
CA GLY A 227 2.42 6.99 16.87
C GLY A 227 0.98 7.23 16.49
N VAL A 228 0.39 8.30 17.00
CA VAL A 228 -1.02 8.59 16.86
C VAL A 228 -1.26 10.05 16.41
N ALA A 229 -2.11 10.23 15.41
CA ALA A 229 -2.53 11.54 14.94
C ALA A 229 -1.39 12.50 14.57
N ASN A 230 -0.31 11.94 14.01
CA ASN A 230 0.79 12.75 13.48
C ASN A 230 0.54 13.05 11.99
N ARG A 231 1.02 14.20 11.55
CA ARG A 231 0.89 14.66 10.18
C ARG A 231 2.23 15.11 9.60
N VAL A 232 2.57 14.59 8.43
CA VAL A 232 3.70 15.10 7.64
C VAL A 232 3.18 15.49 6.27
N ALA A 233 3.29 16.77 5.90
CA ALA A 233 2.79 17.26 4.62
C ALA A 233 3.89 17.93 3.80
N ASN A 234 4.00 17.58 2.52
CA ASN A 234 4.93 18.20 1.56
C ASN A 234 6.38 18.26 2.05
N SER A 235 6.78 17.28 2.83
CA SER A 235 8.09 17.19 3.48
C SER A 235 8.76 15.88 3.07
N ASN A 236 10.07 15.76 3.23
CA ASN A 236 10.80 14.52 2.99
C ASN A 236 11.88 14.25 4.03
N GLY A 237 12.29 13.00 4.18
CA GLY A 237 13.25 12.60 5.20
C GLY A 237 12.80 12.93 6.63
N ALA A 238 11.51 13.11 6.85
CA ALA A 238 10.96 13.44 8.16
C ALA A 238 10.90 12.20 9.05
N LEU A 239 11.20 12.39 10.35
CA LEU A 239 11.09 11.35 11.35
C LEU A 239 10.19 11.83 12.49
N VAL A 240 9.05 11.15 12.68
CA VAL A 240 8.07 11.51 13.71
C VAL A 240 7.81 10.35 14.64
N TYR A 241 7.92 10.60 15.92
CA TYR A 241 7.61 9.62 16.97
C TYR A 241 6.81 10.27 18.10
N GLY A 242 5.57 9.82 18.30
CA GLY A 242 4.72 10.32 19.37
C GLY A 242 3.29 10.62 18.94
N ALA A 243 2.71 11.70 19.43
CA ALA A 243 1.32 12.02 19.19
C ALA A 243 1.08 13.48 18.80
N GLY A 244 0.25 13.72 17.80
CA GLY A 244 -0.18 15.06 17.40
C GLY A 244 0.94 15.96 16.86
N ASN A 245 2.07 15.40 16.44
CA ASN A 245 3.14 16.19 15.84
C ASN A 245 2.80 16.54 14.37
N GLU A 246 3.26 17.70 13.94
CA GLU A 246 3.05 18.20 12.58
C GLU A 246 4.36 18.71 11.96
N ILE A 247 4.70 18.18 10.78
CA ILE A 247 5.82 18.66 9.96
C ILE A 247 5.30 19.01 8.60
N THR A 248 5.46 20.28 8.19
CA THR A 248 4.92 20.74 6.89
C THR A 248 6.00 21.46 6.08
N ASN A 249 5.90 21.39 4.76
CA ASN A 249 6.73 22.11 3.80
C ASN A 249 8.25 22.00 4.03
N SER A 250 8.68 20.96 4.74
CA SER A 250 10.05 20.75 5.19
C SER A 250 10.73 19.74 4.27
N SER A 251 11.08 20.17 3.06
CA SER A 251 11.66 19.29 2.04
C SER A 251 12.88 19.91 1.38
N ALA A 252 13.85 19.09 1.05
CA ALA A 252 14.94 19.41 0.17
C ALA A 252 14.82 18.62 -1.14
N SER A 253 15.17 19.23 -2.24
CA SER A 253 15.24 18.55 -3.54
C SER A 253 16.42 17.58 -3.57
N PHE A 254 16.20 16.37 -4.05
CA PHE A 254 17.24 15.40 -4.34
C PHE A 254 16.80 14.52 -5.52
N SER A 255 17.75 13.87 -6.16
CA SER A 255 17.45 12.94 -7.23
C SER A 255 17.04 11.59 -6.62
N THR A 256 15.81 11.17 -6.86
CA THR A 256 15.41 9.78 -6.54
C THR A 256 16.22 8.82 -7.40
N PRO A 257 16.55 7.63 -6.89
CA PRO A 257 17.24 6.63 -7.70
C PRO A 257 16.36 6.30 -8.90
N GLY A 258 16.82 6.71 -10.04
CA GLY A 258 16.12 6.48 -11.31
C GLY A 258 16.51 5.15 -11.91
N GLU A 259 17.01 5.23 -13.13
CA GLU A 259 17.25 4.13 -14.03
C GLU A 259 18.25 3.08 -13.53
N GLY A 260 17.97 1.81 -13.89
CA GLY A 260 19.00 0.81 -13.95
C GLY A 260 19.43 0.18 -12.63
N ALA A 261 18.55 0.10 -11.61
CA ALA A 261 18.84 -0.77 -10.50
C ALA A 261 18.73 -2.25 -10.95
N THR A 262 19.79 -2.99 -10.77
CA THR A 262 19.90 -4.39 -11.20
C THR A 262 19.58 -5.40 -10.10
N SER A 263 19.47 -4.92 -8.86
CA SER A 263 19.15 -5.74 -7.68
C SER A 263 18.59 -4.87 -6.55
N ALA A 264 18.01 -5.51 -5.53
CA ALA A 264 17.56 -4.84 -4.31
C ALA A 264 18.70 -4.06 -3.63
N LYS A 265 19.88 -4.68 -3.57
CA LYS A 265 21.04 -4.05 -2.97
C LYS A 265 21.49 -2.82 -3.76
N ASP A 266 21.58 -2.94 -5.07
CA ASP A 266 21.95 -1.80 -5.94
C ASP A 266 20.95 -0.64 -5.79
N PHE A 267 19.65 -0.97 -5.73
CA PHE A 267 18.62 0.03 -5.47
C PHE A 267 18.76 0.70 -4.11
N ALA A 268 18.99 -0.08 -3.06
CA ALA A 268 19.20 0.43 -1.70
C ALA A 268 20.44 1.34 -1.62
N ASP A 269 21.53 0.95 -2.27
CA ASP A 269 22.76 1.75 -2.33
C ASP A 269 22.54 3.08 -3.07
N LYS A 270 21.80 3.06 -4.18
CA LYS A 270 21.43 4.27 -4.93
C LYS A 270 20.51 5.19 -4.11
N LEU A 271 19.52 4.64 -3.43
CA LEU A 271 18.64 5.42 -2.55
C LEU A 271 19.42 6.03 -1.38
N LYS A 272 20.26 5.24 -0.72
CA LYS A 272 21.14 5.72 0.34
C LYS A 272 22.00 6.90 -0.15
N THR A 273 22.62 6.74 -1.30
CA THR A 273 23.46 7.80 -1.90
C THR A 273 22.65 9.06 -2.19
N ALA A 274 21.44 8.92 -2.73
CA ALA A 274 20.57 10.06 -3.01
C ALA A 274 20.21 10.82 -1.73
N VAL A 275 19.82 10.11 -0.68
CA VAL A 275 19.49 10.72 0.61
C VAL A 275 20.71 11.38 1.26
N THR A 276 21.85 10.71 1.27
CA THR A 276 23.08 11.27 1.89
C THR A 276 23.62 12.48 1.12
N SER A 277 23.55 12.47 -0.20
CA SER A 277 24.01 13.60 -1.02
C SER A 277 23.12 14.85 -0.87
N SER A 278 21.91 14.68 -0.41
CA SER A 278 20.98 15.79 -0.11
C SER A 278 21.07 16.28 1.36
N ASN A 279 22.09 15.88 2.09
CA ASN A 279 22.20 16.13 3.54
C ASN A 279 21.00 15.59 4.35
N GLY A 280 20.49 14.42 3.98
CA GLY A 280 19.36 13.79 4.66
C GLY A 280 17.99 14.31 4.22
N ALA A 281 17.92 14.94 3.07
CA ALA A 281 16.69 15.58 2.57
C ALA A 281 16.19 16.69 3.50
N GLY A 282 14.90 16.75 3.81
CA GLY A 282 14.35 17.70 4.79
C GLY A 282 14.85 17.46 6.21
N ALA A 283 15.09 16.20 6.56
CA ALA A 283 15.67 15.72 7.82
C ALA A 283 15.13 16.42 9.08
N THR A 284 13.83 16.70 9.11
CA THR A 284 13.18 17.29 10.28
C THR A 284 12.64 16.18 11.17
N MET A 285 12.92 16.27 12.47
CA MET A 285 12.50 15.30 13.48
C MET A 285 11.52 15.92 14.48
N ALA A 286 10.49 15.16 14.85
CA ALA A 286 9.60 15.51 15.94
C ALA A 286 9.42 14.30 16.88
N PHE A 287 9.90 14.42 18.09
CA PHE A 287 9.79 13.42 19.16
C PHE A 287 8.98 13.96 20.32
N GLY A 288 7.85 13.34 20.63
CA GLY A 288 6.99 13.74 21.74
C GLY A 288 5.57 14.07 21.33
N GLY A 289 5.02 15.16 21.83
CA GLY A 289 3.62 15.49 21.60
C GLY A 289 3.38 16.92 21.13
N GLY A 290 2.56 17.10 20.10
CA GLY A 290 2.12 18.43 19.65
C GLY A 290 3.21 19.33 19.07
N ASN A 291 4.39 18.80 18.74
CA ASN A 291 5.45 19.60 18.13
C ASN A 291 5.09 20.00 16.69
N LYS A 292 5.50 21.22 16.29
CA LYS A 292 5.20 21.76 14.96
C LYS A 292 6.46 22.28 14.28
N ALA A 293 6.67 21.85 13.03
CA ALA A 293 7.72 22.37 12.15
C ALA A 293 7.11 22.74 10.81
N ASP A 294 7.39 23.97 10.34
CA ASP A 294 6.94 24.43 9.02
C ASP A 294 8.08 25.16 8.31
N TYR A 295 8.30 24.83 7.05
CA TYR A 295 9.43 25.33 6.26
C TYR A 295 10.77 25.20 6.99
N THR A 296 11.10 23.98 7.44
CA THR A 296 12.34 23.70 8.18
C THR A 296 13.22 22.69 7.44
N LEU A 297 14.52 22.72 7.71
CA LEU A 297 15.47 21.69 7.28
C LEU A 297 16.39 21.31 8.44
N ARG A 298 16.69 20.04 8.60
CA ARG A 298 17.61 19.51 9.61
C ARG A 298 17.29 20.06 11.01
N THR A 299 16.02 20.03 11.34
CA THR A 299 15.48 20.60 12.56
C THR A 299 15.02 19.47 13.50
N SER A 300 15.35 19.57 14.78
CA SER A 300 14.95 18.60 15.79
C SER A 300 14.06 19.26 16.83
N LEU A 301 12.85 18.72 17.01
CA LEU A 301 11.92 19.11 18.06
C LEU A 301 11.74 17.92 19.02
N ILE A 302 12.15 18.09 20.27
CA ILE A 302 12.12 17.03 21.27
C ILE A 302 11.39 17.52 22.51
N GLY A 303 10.28 16.90 22.83
CA GLY A 303 9.44 17.27 23.98
C GLY A 303 8.00 17.56 23.59
N VAL A 304 7.41 18.60 24.14
CA VAL A 304 5.98 18.88 24.00
C VAL A 304 5.72 20.31 23.51
N ASN A 305 4.88 20.45 22.50
CA ASN A 305 4.43 21.75 21.97
C ASN A 305 5.56 22.70 21.55
N ASN A 306 6.69 22.15 21.11
CA ASN A 306 7.73 22.98 20.53
C ASN A 306 7.36 23.39 19.10
N THR A 307 7.72 24.61 18.69
CA THR A 307 7.40 25.14 17.37
C THR A 307 8.63 25.78 16.72
N VAL A 308 8.94 25.36 15.49
CA VAL A 308 9.96 26.00 14.65
C VAL A 308 9.36 26.31 13.29
N THR A 309 9.43 27.57 12.87
CA THR A 309 8.83 28.01 11.61
C THR A 309 9.89 28.80 10.80
N GLY A 310 10.01 28.41 9.54
CA GLY A 310 10.63 29.22 8.50
C GLY A 310 9.58 29.85 7.60
N VAL A 311 10.01 30.30 6.43
CA VAL A 311 9.10 30.85 5.41
C VAL A 311 9.37 30.24 4.05
N ARG A 312 8.41 30.27 3.16
CA ARG A 312 8.57 29.78 1.79
C ARG A 312 9.73 30.55 1.09
N GLY A 313 10.70 29.80 0.63
CA GLY A 313 11.91 30.33 -0.02
C GLY A 313 13.06 30.64 0.94
N ASP A 314 12.80 30.69 2.26
CA ASP A 314 13.83 30.85 3.29
C ASP A 314 13.53 29.93 4.48
N GLN A 315 13.86 28.66 4.31
CA GLN A 315 13.60 27.63 5.30
C GLN A 315 14.51 27.83 6.54
N SER A 316 13.94 27.70 7.73
CA SER A 316 14.70 27.65 8.98
C SER A 316 15.53 26.37 9.06
N LYS A 317 16.81 26.46 9.38
CA LYS A 317 17.75 25.35 9.27
C LYS A 317 18.52 25.12 10.55
N ASP A 318 18.89 23.85 10.76
CA ASP A 318 19.82 23.43 11.82
C ASP A 318 19.37 23.82 13.23
N ASN A 319 18.06 23.71 13.50
CA ASN A 319 17.46 24.08 14.78
C ASN A 319 17.39 22.89 15.74
N LEU A 320 17.48 23.19 17.02
CA LEU A 320 17.17 22.25 18.10
C LEU A 320 16.23 22.93 19.10
N ALA A 321 14.99 22.46 19.17
CA ALA A 321 14.03 22.84 20.21
C ALA A 321 13.85 21.66 21.18
N LEU A 322 14.28 21.84 22.41
CA LEU A 322 14.27 20.80 23.45
C LEU A 322 13.50 21.29 24.68
N GLY A 323 12.47 20.55 25.09
CA GLY A 323 11.68 20.88 26.27
C GLY A 323 10.20 21.07 25.99
N VAL A 324 9.59 22.06 26.57
CA VAL A 324 8.15 22.31 26.50
C VAL A 324 7.87 23.74 26.04
N GLY A 325 7.11 23.92 25.00
CA GLY A 325 6.59 25.23 24.56
C GLY A 325 7.67 26.18 24.03
N ASN A 326 8.73 25.67 23.42
CA ASN A 326 9.76 26.51 22.80
C ASN A 326 9.31 27.02 21.43
#